data_478da7dc199f744adaabb39e188c94b5
#
_entry.id   478da7dc199f744adaabb39e188c94b5
#
_cell.length_a   1.000
_cell.length_b   1.000
_cell.length_c   1.000
_cell.angle_alpha   90.00
_cell.angle_beta   90.00
_cell.angle_gamma   90.00
#
_symmetry.space_group_name_H-M   'P 1'
#
loop_
_entity.id
_entity.type
_entity.pdbx_description
1 polymer ?
#
loop_
_entity_poly.entity_id
_entity_poly.type
_entity_poly.pdbx_seq_one_letter_code
_entity_poly.pdbx_strand_id
1 'polypeptide(L)'
;MAESLKDRTAKGLFWGAMNSGTTQVLNLVIGIFLARLLSPEDYGIVGVLTIFTAIAGDLQSAGFTQALINIHRPTARDYNSVFSFNVVMSASIYAILFMCAPLIAGFFHQECLVSVSRVVFLTFLISSLGIAHGGYMTKNMMNKEIAIIGALALIISGVTGITLAIMGFSYWSLAWQQVAYITIINIGRYWYVKDWRPRLTLDFAPVRLMAPFALKILVTKILNTTSNNILTVIFGRLFPIKAVGNYSQAFKWDTMAHSLISNTVGQLAQTVLVESSTSEEDHRELRVYRKMTRFTAFLAMPLMFGLALVSREFILITIGAAWLDCVPLLQMLCLSGAFMPLYVMYQNLAISQGRSDIYMWLNIIQIALQIAIILACAPFGMPVMVAAYSLFMIAWLLPWHLYAGRLIHYRWRDAFADVAPFATIAILAMGITYAATMWTPSIYLLLPLRILIATIVYYTILRLLGAEILKECMKYLRKR
;
A
#
# COMPACT_ATOMS: atom_id res chain seq x y z
N MET A 1 31.18 13.87 20.10
CA MET A 1 30.01 13.79 20.98
C MET A 1 29.09 12.71 20.45
N ALA A 2 28.74 11.72 21.23
CA ALA A 2 27.77 10.70 20.84
C ALA A 2 26.39 11.36 20.68
N GLU A 3 25.80 11.28 19.51
CA GLU A 3 24.42 11.77 19.23
C GLU A 3 23.44 11.10 20.20
N SER A 4 22.57 11.89 20.83
CA SER A 4 21.58 11.34 21.75
C SER A 4 20.60 10.41 21.00
N LEU A 5 20.08 9.38 21.68
CA LEU A 5 19.08 8.48 21.10
C LEU A 5 17.86 9.26 20.55
N LYS A 6 17.49 10.35 21.23
CA LYS A 6 16.41 11.25 20.84
C LYS A 6 16.68 11.94 19.49
N ASP A 7 17.91 12.43 19.28
CA ASP A 7 18.30 13.09 18.03
C ASP A 7 18.35 12.11 16.85
N ARG A 8 18.87 10.90 17.09
CA ARG A 8 18.88 9.81 16.08
C ARG A 8 17.47 9.38 15.70
N THR A 9 16.55 9.29 16.67
CA THR A 9 15.14 8.94 16.42
C THR A 9 14.44 10.07 15.63
N ALA A 10 14.62 11.33 16.01
CA ALA A 10 14.03 12.47 15.30
C ALA A 10 14.54 12.57 13.86
N LYS A 11 15.84 12.40 13.63
CA LYS A 11 16.42 12.32 12.27
C LYS A 11 15.87 11.12 11.49
N GLY A 12 15.72 9.96 12.15
CA GLY A 12 15.16 8.77 11.54
C GLY A 12 13.72 8.97 11.07
N LEU A 13 12.88 9.61 11.88
CA LEU A 13 11.50 9.96 11.54
C LEU A 13 11.44 10.97 10.37
N PHE A 14 12.29 12.00 10.40
CA PHE A 14 12.39 12.97 9.32
C PHE A 14 12.74 12.31 7.98
N TRP A 15 13.80 11.51 7.95
CA TRP A 15 14.22 10.81 6.74
C TRP A 15 13.21 9.74 6.29
N GLY A 16 12.52 9.09 7.21
CA GLY A 16 11.42 8.16 6.91
C GLY A 16 10.24 8.86 6.22
N ALA A 17 9.82 10.02 6.74
CA ALA A 17 8.78 10.84 6.12
C ALA A 17 9.21 11.38 4.75
N MET A 18 10.45 11.90 4.63
CA MET A 18 11.03 12.32 3.35
C MET A 18 11.06 11.19 2.33
N ASN A 19 11.51 10.00 2.73
CA ASN A 19 11.52 8.82 1.86
C ASN A 19 10.12 8.48 1.36
N SER A 20 9.13 8.43 2.26
CA SER A 20 7.74 8.12 1.89
C SER A 20 7.17 9.17 0.93
N GLY A 21 7.36 10.46 1.22
CA GLY A 21 6.89 11.56 0.37
C GLY A 21 7.55 11.55 -1.00
N THR A 22 8.88 11.46 -1.05
CA THR A 22 9.65 11.43 -2.30
C THR A 22 9.28 10.22 -3.15
N THR A 23 9.13 9.04 -2.53
CA THR A 23 8.72 7.81 -3.22
C THR A 23 7.34 7.97 -3.85
N GLN A 24 6.38 8.56 -3.15
CA GLN A 24 5.02 8.77 -3.68
C GLN A 24 5.03 9.76 -4.86
N VAL A 25 5.74 10.87 -4.74
CA VAL A 25 5.84 11.86 -5.84
C VAL A 25 6.53 11.26 -7.06
N LEU A 26 7.64 10.55 -6.89
CA LEU A 26 8.35 9.90 -8.00
C LEU A 26 7.49 8.82 -8.65
N ASN A 27 6.82 7.96 -7.87
CA ASN A 27 5.90 6.95 -8.39
C ASN A 27 4.72 7.56 -9.15
N LEU A 28 4.20 8.69 -8.68
CA LEU A 28 3.14 9.44 -9.37
C LEU A 28 3.65 9.93 -10.73
N VAL A 29 4.78 10.64 -10.76
CA VAL A 29 5.34 11.22 -11.99
C VAL A 29 5.69 10.12 -13.00
N ILE A 30 6.49 9.13 -12.59
CA ILE A 30 6.89 8.02 -13.45
C ILE A 30 5.65 7.23 -13.92
N GLY A 31 4.69 7.00 -13.02
CA GLY A 31 3.45 6.32 -13.34
C GLY A 31 2.61 7.03 -14.39
N ILE A 32 2.54 8.37 -14.35
CA ILE A 32 1.85 9.18 -15.35
C ILE A 32 2.55 9.06 -16.71
N PHE A 33 3.87 9.22 -16.78
CA PHE A 33 4.61 9.11 -18.03
C PHE A 33 4.46 7.74 -18.66
N LEU A 34 4.62 6.66 -17.89
CA LEU A 34 4.48 5.30 -18.40
C LEU A 34 3.04 5.00 -18.86
N ALA A 35 2.03 5.43 -18.10
CA ALA A 35 0.63 5.20 -18.47
C ALA A 35 0.20 6.01 -19.70
N ARG A 36 0.88 7.11 -20.02
CA ARG A 36 0.67 7.85 -21.30
C ARG A 36 1.29 7.16 -22.51
N LEU A 37 2.39 6.44 -22.29
CA LEU A 37 3.14 5.78 -23.35
C LEU A 37 2.67 4.35 -23.62
N LEU A 38 2.09 3.71 -22.61
CA LEU A 38 1.69 2.31 -22.62
C LEU A 38 0.17 2.18 -22.65
N SER A 39 -0.31 1.05 -23.15
CA SER A 39 -1.72 0.71 -23.22
C SER A 39 -2.24 0.04 -21.93
N PRO A 40 -3.57 -0.02 -21.73
CA PRO A 40 -4.15 -0.84 -20.68
C PRO A 40 -3.80 -2.32 -20.78
N GLU A 41 -3.63 -2.84 -22.00
CA GLU A 41 -3.19 -4.22 -22.24
C GLU A 41 -1.80 -4.49 -21.65
N ASP A 42 -0.85 -3.56 -21.85
CA ASP A 42 0.51 -3.67 -21.30
C ASP A 42 0.51 -3.76 -19.77
N TYR A 43 -0.30 -2.92 -19.14
CA TYR A 43 -0.47 -2.94 -17.68
C TYR A 43 -1.22 -4.18 -17.21
N GLY A 44 -2.15 -4.70 -18.00
CA GLY A 44 -2.85 -5.95 -17.71
C GLY A 44 -1.90 -7.14 -17.66
N ILE A 45 -1.00 -7.26 -18.65
CA ILE A 45 -0.01 -8.34 -18.75
C ILE A 45 0.90 -8.36 -17.51
N VAL A 46 1.40 -7.20 -17.08
CA VAL A 46 2.24 -7.14 -15.87
C VAL A 46 1.40 -7.23 -14.61
N GLY A 47 0.18 -6.70 -14.63
CA GLY A 47 -0.76 -6.70 -13.52
C GLY A 47 -1.11 -8.10 -13.02
N VAL A 48 -1.37 -9.06 -13.92
CA VAL A 48 -1.68 -10.45 -13.52
C VAL A 48 -0.50 -11.16 -12.86
N LEU A 49 0.73 -10.68 -13.06
CA LEU A 49 1.92 -11.22 -12.39
C LEU A 49 2.11 -10.66 -10.96
N THR A 50 1.39 -9.61 -10.60
CA THR A 50 1.60 -8.90 -9.33
C THR A 50 1.43 -9.80 -8.11
N ILE A 51 0.43 -10.70 -8.12
CA ILE A 51 0.24 -11.62 -6.98
C ILE A 51 1.40 -12.59 -6.82
N PHE A 52 1.91 -13.14 -7.93
CA PHE A 52 3.04 -14.08 -7.89
C PHE A 52 4.30 -13.38 -7.38
N THR A 53 4.55 -12.15 -7.86
CA THR A 53 5.69 -11.36 -7.39
C THR A 53 5.53 -10.94 -5.93
N ALA A 54 4.35 -10.60 -5.49
CA ALA A 54 4.09 -10.20 -4.11
C ALA A 54 4.22 -11.38 -3.14
N ILE A 55 3.60 -12.53 -3.43
CA ILE A 55 3.71 -13.74 -2.59
C ILE A 55 5.15 -14.26 -2.57
N ALA A 56 5.82 -14.32 -3.72
CA ALA A 56 7.21 -14.76 -3.79
C ALA A 56 8.15 -13.81 -3.05
N GLY A 57 7.90 -12.49 -3.09
CA GLY A 57 8.61 -11.50 -2.28
C GLY A 57 8.41 -11.69 -0.78
N ASP A 58 7.19 -12.01 -0.35
CA ASP A 58 6.90 -12.35 1.05
C ASP A 58 7.61 -13.63 1.49
N LEU A 59 7.58 -14.69 0.66
CA LEU A 59 8.31 -15.93 0.89
C LEU A 59 9.82 -15.69 0.98
N GLN A 60 10.36 -14.88 0.08
CA GLN A 60 11.78 -14.54 0.05
C GLN A 60 12.23 -13.80 1.30
N SER A 61 11.45 -12.78 1.73
CA SER A 61 11.75 -12.07 2.97
C SER A 61 11.50 -12.94 4.21
N ALA A 62 10.53 -13.85 4.12
CA ALA A 62 10.12 -14.86 5.12
C ALA A 62 10.19 -14.39 6.58
N GLY A 63 10.09 -13.08 6.82
CA GLY A 63 10.21 -12.48 8.17
C GLY A 63 11.63 -12.46 8.75
N PHE A 64 12.64 -13.03 8.06
CA PHE A 64 14.02 -13.08 8.58
C PHE A 64 14.68 -11.72 8.70
N THR A 65 14.34 -10.77 7.80
CA THR A 65 14.76 -9.37 7.96
C THR A 65 14.26 -8.79 9.28
N GLN A 66 12.99 -9.03 9.63
CA GLN A 66 12.41 -8.57 10.89
C GLN A 66 13.02 -9.31 12.08
N ALA A 67 13.30 -10.60 11.93
CA ALA A 67 13.97 -11.39 12.96
C ALA A 67 15.38 -10.86 13.25
N LEU A 68 16.18 -10.54 12.21
CA LEU A 68 17.49 -9.90 12.37
C LEU A 68 17.42 -8.56 13.11
N ILE A 69 16.42 -7.74 12.80
CA ILE A 69 16.22 -6.44 13.46
C ILE A 69 15.92 -6.65 14.96
N ASN A 70 15.18 -7.70 15.33
CA ASN A 70 14.80 -7.99 16.69
C ASN A 70 15.93 -8.60 17.55
N ILE A 71 16.96 -9.18 16.94
CA ILE A 71 18.13 -9.66 17.69
C ILE A 71 18.85 -8.46 18.31
N HIS A 72 19.14 -8.53 19.61
CA HIS A 72 19.76 -7.39 20.33
C HIS A 72 21.11 -6.99 19.73
N ARG A 73 21.99 -7.96 19.44
CA ARG A 73 23.32 -7.77 18.82
C ARG A 73 23.56 -8.82 17.76
N PRO A 74 23.07 -8.64 16.53
CA PRO A 74 23.32 -9.60 15.45
C PRO A 74 24.81 -9.63 15.08
N THR A 75 25.33 -10.81 14.89
CA THR A 75 26.74 -11.06 14.49
C THR A 75 26.85 -11.20 12.98
N ALA A 76 28.09 -11.13 12.45
CA ALA A 76 28.35 -11.42 11.04
C ALA A 76 27.87 -12.83 10.62
N ARG A 77 27.89 -13.79 11.55
CA ARG A 77 27.37 -15.16 11.37
C ARG A 77 25.87 -15.13 11.10
N ASP A 78 25.09 -14.35 11.86
CA ASP A 78 23.64 -14.24 11.68
C ASP A 78 23.28 -13.63 10.32
N TYR A 79 23.97 -12.55 9.93
CA TYR A 79 23.78 -11.93 8.61
C TYR A 79 24.16 -12.86 7.47
N ASN A 80 25.29 -13.59 7.55
CA ASN A 80 25.72 -14.52 6.52
C ASN A 80 24.77 -15.71 6.40
N SER A 81 24.26 -16.23 7.51
CA SER A 81 23.28 -17.30 7.52
C SER A 81 21.98 -16.90 6.84
N VAL A 82 21.44 -15.71 7.17
CA VAL A 82 20.24 -15.17 6.53
C VAL A 82 20.49 -14.85 5.05
N PHE A 83 21.66 -14.32 4.70
CA PHE A 83 22.04 -14.08 3.30
C PHE A 83 22.03 -15.39 2.50
N SER A 84 22.73 -16.43 2.97
CA SER A 84 22.82 -17.72 2.30
C SER A 84 21.45 -18.39 2.17
N PHE A 85 20.63 -18.34 3.22
CA PHE A 85 19.26 -18.84 3.19
C PHE A 85 18.42 -18.11 2.13
N ASN A 86 18.48 -16.77 2.07
CA ASN A 86 17.73 -16.00 1.09
C ASN A 86 18.17 -16.30 -0.35
N VAL A 87 19.46 -16.49 -0.59
CA VAL A 87 19.97 -16.87 -1.94
C VAL A 87 19.42 -18.22 -2.36
N VAL A 88 19.51 -19.24 -1.49
CA VAL A 88 18.99 -20.59 -1.77
C VAL A 88 17.48 -20.56 -1.96
N MET A 89 16.76 -19.89 -1.07
CA MET A 89 15.29 -19.76 -1.14
C MET A 89 14.86 -19.07 -2.43
N SER A 90 15.53 -17.98 -2.79
CA SER A 90 15.18 -17.22 -4.00
C SER A 90 15.53 -17.97 -5.28
N ALA A 91 16.64 -18.72 -5.30
CA ALA A 91 16.96 -19.60 -6.42
C ALA A 91 15.91 -20.70 -6.59
N SER A 92 15.44 -21.28 -5.48
CA SER A 92 14.38 -22.29 -5.49
C SER A 92 13.05 -21.69 -5.96
N ILE A 93 12.65 -20.53 -5.44
CA ILE A 93 11.43 -19.81 -5.86
C ILE A 93 11.50 -19.47 -7.35
N TYR A 94 12.62 -18.92 -7.81
CA TYR A 94 12.81 -18.60 -9.22
C TYR A 94 12.73 -19.85 -10.12
N ALA A 95 13.39 -20.94 -9.75
CA ALA A 95 13.34 -22.19 -10.51
C ALA A 95 11.90 -22.74 -10.60
N ILE A 96 11.17 -22.75 -9.48
CA ILE A 96 9.76 -23.18 -9.46
C ILE A 96 8.91 -22.28 -10.35
N LEU A 97 8.99 -20.96 -10.19
CA LEU A 97 8.19 -20.02 -10.97
C LEU A 97 8.59 -20.01 -12.46
N PHE A 98 9.87 -20.22 -12.79
CA PHE A 98 10.35 -20.36 -14.15
C PHE A 98 9.73 -21.59 -14.83
N MET A 99 9.66 -22.72 -14.13
CA MET A 99 9.01 -23.95 -14.60
C MET A 99 7.48 -23.80 -14.66
N CYS A 100 6.88 -23.04 -13.73
CA CYS A 100 5.45 -22.76 -13.72
C CYS A 100 5.02 -21.70 -14.74
N ALA A 101 5.94 -20.98 -15.37
CA ALA A 101 5.61 -19.92 -16.33
C ALA A 101 4.64 -20.35 -17.45
N PRO A 102 4.79 -21.53 -18.08
CA PRO A 102 3.80 -22.00 -19.07
C PRO A 102 2.41 -22.27 -18.46
N LEU A 103 2.35 -22.75 -17.19
CA LEU A 103 1.09 -22.98 -16.49
C LEU A 103 0.38 -21.64 -16.18
N ILE A 104 1.15 -20.63 -15.77
CA ILE A 104 0.65 -19.27 -15.55
C ILE A 104 0.07 -18.71 -16.88
N ALA A 105 0.82 -18.83 -17.96
CA ALA A 105 0.37 -18.37 -19.27
C ALA A 105 -0.90 -19.10 -19.75
N GLY A 106 -0.98 -20.41 -19.56
CA GLY A 106 -2.17 -21.21 -19.84
C GLY A 106 -3.37 -20.84 -18.98
N PHE A 107 -3.15 -20.55 -17.68
CA PHE A 107 -4.22 -20.14 -16.77
C PHE A 107 -4.87 -18.80 -17.18
N PHE A 108 -4.06 -17.84 -17.62
CA PHE A 108 -4.53 -16.52 -18.04
C PHE A 108 -4.82 -16.42 -19.55
N HIS A 109 -4.60 -17.50 -20.32
CA HIS A 109 -4.74 -17.54 -21.80
C HIS A 109 -3.92 -16.45 -22.52
N GLN A 110 -2.68 -16.22 -22.05
CA GLN A 110 -1.77 -15.19 -22.55
C GLN A 110 -0.36 -15.80 -22.75
N GLU A 111 0.00 -16.16 -23.99
CA GLU A 111 1.29 -16.80 -24.29
C GLU A 111 2.51 -15.92 -23.94
N CYS A 112 2.37 -14.59 -24.11
CA CYS A 112 3.44 -13.65 -23.80
C CYS A 112 3.89 -13.70 -22.33
N LEU A 113 3.02 -14.18 -21.42
CA LEU A 113 3.35 -14.30 -20.01
C LEU A 113 4.48 -15.29 -19.74
N VAL A 114 4.75 -16.27 -20.61
CA VAL A 114 5.87 -17.22 -20.42
C VAL A 114 7.20 -16.48 -20.35
N SER A 115 7.46 -15.61 -21.32
CA SER A 115 8.73 -14.87 -21.40
C SER A 115 8.78 -13.72 -20.40
N VAL A 116 7.69 -12.96 -20.27
CA VAL A 116 7.62 -11.81 -19.35
C VAL A 116 7.74 -12.23 -17.90
N SER A 117 7.03 -13.29 -17.47
CA SER A 117 7.10 -13.79 -16.09
C SER A 117 8.52 -14.25 -15.74
N ARG A 118 9.22 -14.94 -16.64
CA ARG A 118 10.60 -15.36 -16.42
C ARG A 118 11.54 -14.19 -16.16
N VAL A 119 11.38 -13.08 -16.88
CA VAL A 119 12.17 -11.85 -16.65
C VAL A 119 11.74 -11.14 -15.37
N VAL A 120 10.44 -10.99 -15.13
CA VAL A 120 9.95 -10.37 -13.88
C VAL A 120 10.38 -11.16 -12.65
N PHE A 121 10.33 -12.50 -12.71
CA PHE A 121 10.76 -13.34 -11.58
C PHE A 121 12.28 -13.32 -11.33
N LEU A 122 13.11 -12.89 -12.31
CA LEU A 122 14.53 -12.65 -12.09
C LEU A 122 14.79 -11.64 -10.96
N THR A 123 13.82 -10.75 -10.70
CA THR A 123 13.88 -9.81 -9.57
C THR A 123 14.10 -10.51 -8.24
N PHE A 124 13.64 -11.77 -8.06
CA PHE A 124 13.87 -12.53 -6.82
C PHE A 124 15.33 -12.92 -6.64
N LEU A 125 15.98 -13.38 -7.70
CA LEU A 125 17.42 -13.71 -7.63
C LEU A 125 18.23 -12.46 -7.31
N ILE A 126 17.95 -11.36 -8.01
CA ILE A 126 18.66 -10.10 -7.79
C ILE A 126 18.38 -9.58 -6.38
N SER A 127 17.12 -9.56 -5.92
CA SER A 127 16.72 -9.06 -4.61
C SER A 127 17.41 -9.83 -3.45
N SER A 128 17.61 -11.16 -3.59
CA SER A 128 18.23 -11.98 -2.54
C SER A 128 19.61 -11.47 -2.12
N LEU A 129 20.35 -10.91 -3.08
CA LEU A 129 21.69 -10.38 -2.84
C LEU A 129 21.70 -9.17 -1.90
N GLY A 130 20.57 -8.44 -1.79
CA GLY A 130 20.48 -7.21 -1.00
C GLY A 130 19.63 -7.30 0.27
N ILE A 131 18.90 -8.39 0.52
CA ILE A 131 17.96 -8.48 1.65
C ILE A 131 18.68 -8.36 3.00
N ALA A 132 19.77 -9.09 3.20
CA ALA A 132 20.54 -9.03 4.44
C ALA A 132 21.17 -7.65 4.66
N HIS A 133 21.62 -6.97 3.59
CA HIS A 133 22.07 -5.58 3.66
C HIS A 133 20.94 -4.63 4.08
N GLY A 134 19.73 -4.83 3.56
CA GLY A 134 18.55 -4.07 3.98
C GLY A 134 18.27 -4.20 5.48
N GLY A 135 18.35 -5.45 6.01
CA GLY A 135 18.25 -5.72 7.44
C GLY A 135 19.34 -5.02 8.25
N TYR A 136 20.60 -5.05 7.77
CA TYR A 136 21.72 -4.35 8.38
C TYR A 136 21.48 -2.82 8.43
N MET A 137 21.10 -2.22 7.31
CA MET A 137 20.84 -0.77 7.24
C MET A 137 19.69 -0.35 8.17
N THR A 138 18.61 -1.11 8.21
CA THR A 138 17.48 -0.82 9.11
C THR A 138 17.88 -0.94 10.57
N LYS A 139 18.62 -2.00 10.94
CA LYS A 139 19.13 -2.21 12.30
C LYS A 139 20.03 -1.07 12.77
N ASN A 140 20.86 -0.54 11.88
CA ASN A 140 21.79 0.55 12.18
C ASN A 140 21.19 1.95 11.94
N MET A 141 19.86 2.05 11.73
CA MET A 141 19.13 3.31 11.53
C MET A 141 19.69 4.19 10.38
N MET A 142 20.15 3.55 9.29
CA MET A 142 20.68 4.23 8.09
C MET A 142 19.54 4.75 7.19
N ASN A 143 18.60 5.49 7.79
CA ASN A 143 17.37 5.93 7.11
C ASN A 143 17.66 6.93 5.97
N LYS A 144 18.69 7.76 6.11
CA LYS A 144 19.12 8.70 5.08
C LYS A 144 19.60 7.96 3.83
N GLU A 145 20.47 6.98 4.01
CA GLU A 145 21.04 6.17 2.93
C GLU A 145 19.95 5.35 2.25
N ILE A 146 19.02 4.76 3.01
CA ILE A 146 17.85 4.04 2.48
C ILE A 146 17.01 4.98 1.61
N ALA A 147 16.76 6.22 2.05
CA ALA A 147 15.97 7.20 1.30
C ALA A 147 16.68 7.60 -0.02
N ILE A 148 17.99 7.85 0.03
CA ILE A 148 18.78 8.21 -1.16
C ILE A 148 18.79 7.06 -2.17
N ILE A 149 19.07 5.84 -1.72
CA ILE A 149 19.08 4.64 -2.58
C ILE A 149 17.70 4.46 -3.23
N GLY A 150 16.61 4.57 -2.44
CA GLY A 150 15.24 4.43 -2.93
C GLY A 150 14.89 5.46 -4.00
N ALA A 151 15.24 6.73 -3.77
CA ALA A 151 15.00 7.80 -4.73
C ALA A 151 15.80 7.61 -6.04
N LEU A 152 17.11 7.30 -5.94
CA LEU A 152 17.94 7.02 -7.10
C LEU A 152 17.45 5.80 -7.88
N ALA A 153 17.05 4.73 -7.19
CA ALA A 153 16.53 3.54 -7.83
C ALA A 153 15.23 3.84 -8.59
N LEU A 154 14.33 4.63 -8.03
CA LEU A 154 13.09 5.05 -8.70
C LEU A 154 13.40 5.92 -9.92
N ILE A 155 14.29 6.90 -9.82
CA ILE A 155 14.64 7.78 -10.93
C ILE A 155 15.26 6.97 -12.07
N ILE A 156 16.28 6.16 -11.79
CA ILE A 156 16.99 5.40 -12.83
C ILE A 156 16.08 4.36 -13.46
N SER A 157 15.34 3.61 -12.65
CA SER A 157 14.38 2.62 -13.18
C SER A 157 13.22 3.28 -13.95
N GLY A 158 12.75 4.44 -13.48
CA GLY A 158 11.75 5.24 -14.19
C GLY A 158 12.25 5.70 -15.55
N VAL A 159 13.46 6.23 -15.64
CA VAL A 159 14.10 6.61 -16.91
C VAL A 159 14.25 5.38 -17.80
N THR A 160 14.71 4.24 -17.26
CA THR A 160 14.80 2.98 -18.01
C THR A 160 13.45 2.56 -18.59
N GLY A 161 12.40 2.54 -17.77
CA GLY A 161 11.05 2.16 -18.21
C GLY A 161 10.50 3.12 -19.27
N ILE A 162 10.64 4.44 -19.07
CA ILE A 162 10.17 5.47 -20.01
C ILE A 162 10.93 5.36 -21.35
N THR A 163 12.26 5.20 -21.32
CA THR A 163 13.07 5.05 -22.52
C THR A 163 12.64 3.82 -23.32
N LEU A 164 12.46 2.66 -22.66
CA LEU A 164 12.00 1.43 -23.32
C LEU A 164 10.57 1.59 -23.88
N ALA A 165 9.68 2.31 -23.18
CA ALA A 165 8.33 2.59 -23.65
C ALA A 165 8.34 3.46 -24.92
N ILE A 166 9.18 4.50 -24.98
CA ILE A 166 9.37 5.35 -26.16
C ILE A 166 9.94 4.53 -27.34
N MET A 167 10.83 3.58 -27.06
CA MET A 167 11.39 2.68 -28.06
C MET A 167 10.39 1.60 -28.56
N GLY A 168 9.16 1.56 -28.03
CA GLY A 168 8.12 0.63 -28.46
C GLY A 168 8.19 -0.77 -27.85
N PHE A 169 8.90 -0.95 -26.73
CA PHE A 169 8.99 -2.24 -26.04
C PHE A 169 7.73 -2.66 -25.27
N SER A 170 6.64 -1.85 -25.30
CA SER A 170 5.33 -2.18 -24.72
C SER A 170 5.47 -2.67 -23.26
N TYR A 171 4.78 -3.76 -22.87
CA TYR A 171 4.84 -4.35 -21.52
C TYR A 171 6.25 -4.72 -21.01
N TRP A 172 7.21 -4.94 -21.88
CA TRP A 172 8.62 -5.17 -21.52
C TRP A 172 9.23 -3.98 -20.77
N SER A 173 8.75 -2.77 -21.06
CA SER A 173 9.18 -1.55 -20.36
C SER A 173 8.93 -1.64 -18.87
N LEU A 174 7.75 -2.16 -18.48
CA LEU A 174 7.38 -2.36 -17.07
C LEU A 174 8.18 -3.50 -16.42
N ALA A 175 8.43 -4.58 -17.17
CA ALA A 175 9.21 -5.71 -16.68
C ALA A 175 10.67 -5.29 -16.39
N TRP A 176 11.33 -4.65 -17.34
CA TRP A 176 12.71 -4.20 -17.17
C TRP A 176 12.84 -3.05 -16.17
N GLN A 177 11.81 -2.20 -16.04
CA GLN A 177 11.77 -1.19 -14.98
C GLN A 177 11.86 -1.84 -13.60
N GLN A 178 11.12 -2.92 -13.34
CA GLN A 178 11.17 -3.64 -12.06
C GLN A 178 12.55 -4.26 -11.81
N VAL A 179 13.14 -4.89 -12.82
CA VAL A 179 14.50 -5.46 -12.74
C VAL A 179 15.53 -4.37 -12.45
N ALA A 180 15.49 -3.25 -13.18
CA ALA A 180 16.37 -2.11 -12.96
C ALA A 180 16.23 -1.55 -11.54
N TYR A 181 15.00 -1.38 -11.05
CA TYR A 181 14.74 -0.87 -9.70
C TYR A 181 15.43 -1.71 -8.63
N ILE A 182 15.22 -3.04 -8.64
CA ILE A 182 15.83 -3.94 -7.66
C ILE A 182 17.35 -3.98 -7.80
N THR A 183 17.86 -3.93 -9.03
CA THR A 183 19.30 -3.92 -9.29
C THR A 183 19.97 -2.67 -8.69
N ILE A 184 19.40 -1.49 -8.91
CA ILE A 184 19.94 -0.23 -8.37
C ILE A 184 19.83 -0.19 -6.84
N ILE A 185 18.73 -0.69 -6.27
CA ILE A 185 18.60 -0.83 -4.81
C ILE A 185 19.77 -1.65 -4.25
N ASN A 186 20.07 -2.79 -4.87
CA ASN A 186 21.15 -3.65 -4.39
C ASN A 186 22.54 -3.00 -4.56
N ILE A 187 22.81 -2.40 -5.72
CA ILE A 187 24.06 -1.67 -5.94
C ILE A 187 24.24 -0.61 -4.84
N GLY A 188 23.20 0.17 -4.56
CA GLY A 188 23.23 1.18 -3.51
C GLY A 188 23.49 0.59 -2.11
N ARG A 189 22.84 -0.52 -1.77
CA ARG A 189 23.06 -1.21 -0.50
C ARG A 189 24.50 -1.69 -0.35
N TYR A 190 25.06 -2.31 -1.39
CA TYR A 190 26.47 -2.72 -1.40
C TYR A 190 27.46 -1.56 -1.32
N TRP A 191 27.09 -0.40 -1.87
CA TRP A 191 27.92 0.79 -1.83
C TRP A 191 28.02 1.40 -0.44
N TYR A 192 26.88 1.47 0.27
CA TYR A 192 26.81 2.11 1.59
C TYR A 192 27.23 1.19 2.74
N VAL A 193 26.93 -0.11 2.67
CA VAL A 193 27.33 -1.08 3.70
C VAL A 193 28.73 -1.59 3.42
N LYS A 194 29.73 -0.98 4.08
CA LYS A 194 31.16 -1.32 3.92
C LYS A 194 31.69 -2.21 5.03
N ASP A 195 31.12 -2.12 6.23
CA ASP A 195 31.61 -2.79 7.44
C ASP A 195 31.34 -4.29 7.45
N TRP A 196 30.40 -4.75 6.63
CA TRP A 196 30.09 -6.16 6.49
C TRP A 196 29.90 -6.53 5.00
N ARG A 197 30.51 -7.65 4.63
CA ARG A 197 30.35 -8.22 3.30
C ARG A 197 29.77 -9.62 3.42
N PRO A 198 28.75 -9.98 2.59
CA PRO A 198 28.12 -11.28 2.65
C PRO A 198 29.09 -12.38 2.23
N ARG A 199 29.04 -13.49 2.96
CA ARG A 199 29.73 -14.72 2.63
C ARG A 199 28.70 -15.84 2.59
N LEU A 200 28.77 -16.67 1.56
CA LEU A 200 27.94 -17.87 1.50
C LEU A 200 28.43 -18.85 2.58
N THR A 201 27.52 -19.28 3.42
CA THR A 201 27.77 -20.25 4.49
C THR A 201 26.68 -21.33 4.46
N LEU A 202 27.02 -22.55 4.82
CA LEU A 202 26.07 -23.66 4.99
C LEU A 202 25.57 -23.75 6.44
N ASP A 203 25.89 -22.76 7.28
CA ASP A 203 25.47 -22.70 8.67
C ASP A 203 24.09 -22.04 8.77
N PHE A 204 23.06 -22.85 8.83
CA PHE A 204 21.66 -22.42 8.98
C PHE A 204 21.15 -22.46 10.44
N ALA A 205 22.04 -22.69 11.43
CA ALA A 205 21.63 -22.71 12.84
C ALA A 205 20.97 -21.38 13.29
N PRO A 206 21.51 -20.20 12.96
CA PRO A 206 20.84 -18.93 13.27
C PRO A 206 19.44 -18.80 12.62
N VAL A 207 19.30 -19.21 11.36
CA VAL A 207 18.01 -19.21 10.65
C VAL A 207 16.99 -20.11 11.33
N ARG A 208 17.40 -21.31 11.77
CA ARG A 208 16.53 -22.25 12.49
C ARG A 208 16.01 -21.66 13.80
N LEU A 209 16.82 -20.89 14.53
CA LEU A 209 16.41 -20.23 15.75
C LEU A 209 15.39 -19.10 15.49
N MET A 210 15.53 -18.40 14.35
CA MET A 210 14.63 -17.33 13.95
C MET A 210 13.33 -17.82 13.30
N ALA A 211 13.32 -19.07 12.77
CA ALA A 211 12.23 -19.61 11.96
C ALA A 211 10.84 -19.57 12.63
N PRO A 212 10.65 -19.91 13.92
CA PRO A 212 9.31 -19.86 14.53
C PRO A 212 8.70 -18.48 14.54
N PHE A 213 9.51 -17.45 14.76
CA PHE A 213 9.06 -16.05 14.69
C PHE A 213 8.82 -15.61 13.24
N ALA A 214 9.76 -15.91 12.34
CA ALA A 214 9.71 -15.56 10.94
C ALA A 214 8.49 -16.17 10.22
N LEU A 215 8.17 -17.44 10.49
CA LEU A 215 7.01 -18.14 9.90
C LEU A 215 5.67 -17.51 10.30
N LYS A 216 5.52 -17.07 11.55
CA LYS A 216 4.30 -16.37 11.98
C LYS A 216 4.08 -15.09 11.19
N ILE A 217 5.13 -14.29 11.01
CA ILE A 217 5.09 -13.07 10.20
C ILE A 217 4.79 -13.41 8.73
N LEU A 218 5.42 -14.46 8.19
CA LEU A 218 5.22 -14.89 6.82
C LEU A 218 3.76 -15.24 6.53
N VAL A 219 3.12 -16.06 7.37
CA VAL A 219 1.70 -16.43 7.21
C VAL A 219 0.82 -15.18 7.17
N THR A 220 1.03 -14.26 8.11
CA THR A 220 0.27 -13.00 8.16
C THR A 220 0.46 -12.15 6.90
N LYS A 221 1.70 -12.06 6.40
CA LYS A 221 1.99 -11.33 5.15
C LYS A 221 1.33 -11.97 3.94
N ILE A 222 1.44 -13.29 3.77
CA ILE A 222 0.80 -14.01 2.65
C ILE A 222 -0.72 -13.81 2.67
N LEU A 223 -1.36 -13.87 3.84
CA LEU A 223 -2.78 -13.60 3.96
C LEU A 223 -3.13 -12.18 3.48
N ASN A 224 -2.41 -11.18 3.95
CA ASN A 224 -2.63 -9.79 3.54
C ASN A 224 -2.36 -9.58 2.05
N THR A 225 -1.28 -10.13 1.53
CA THR A 225 -0.91 -10.04 0.11
C THR A 225 -1.95 -10.71 -0.78
N THR A 226 -2.45 -11.88 -0.37
CA THR A 226 -3.54 -12.57 -1.08
C THR A 226 -4.80 -11.71 -1.08
N SER A 227 -5.22 -11.17 0.07
CA SER A 227 -6.38 -10.30 0.17
C SER A 227 -6.31 -9.10 -0.78
N ASN A 228 -5.15 -8.46 -0.87
CA ASN A 228 -4.96 -7.27 -1.67
C ASN A 228 -4.88 -7.55 -3.19
N ASN A 229 -4.48 -8.75 -3.60
CA ASN A 229 -4.21 -9.05 -5.01
C ASN A 229 -5.17 -10.07 -5.63
N ILE A 230 -6.05 -10.73 -4.84
CA ILE A 230 -6.91 -11.81 -5.32
C ILE A 230 -7.87 -11.35 -6.43
N LEU A 231 -8.34 -10.11 -6.37
CA LEU A 231 -9.18 -9.52 -7.42
C LEU A 231 -8.50 -9.51 -8.78
N THR A 232 -7.23 -9.10 -8.82
CA THR A 232 -6.45 -9.06 -10.08
C THR A 232 -6.32 -10.45 -10.70
N VAL A 233 -6.17 -11.49 -9.87
CA VAL A 233 -6.11 -12.88 -10.35
C VAL A 233 -7.45 -13.34 -10.92
N ILE A 234 -8.54 -13.11 -10.19
CA ILE A 234 -9.88 -13.48 -10.63
C ILE A 234 -10.22 -12.74 -11.93
N PHE A 235 -9.93 -11.45 -11.99
CA PHE A 235 -10.18 -10.65 -13.19
C PHE A 235 -9.31 -11.09 -14.37
N GLY A 236 -8.04 -11.42 -14.13
CA GLY A 236 -7.15 -11.93 -15.16
C GLY A 236 -7.62 -13.26 -15.79
N ARG A 237 -8.37 -14.06 -15.02
CA ARG A 237 -8.95 -15.33 -15.50
C ARG A 237 -10.28 -15.13 -16.23
N LEU A 238 -11.11 -14.18 -15.79
CA LEU A 238 -12.50 -14.04 -16.21
C LEU A 238 -12.70 -12.98 -17.32
N PHE A 239 -11.83 -12.00 -17.42
CA PHE A 239 -11.99 -10.83 -18.29
C PHE A 239 -10.81 -10.64 -19.25
N PRO A 240 -11.02 -9.89 -20.35
CA PRO A 240 -9.93 -9.52 -21.25
C PRO A 240 -8.82 -8.76 -20.51
N ILE A 241 -7.58 -8.97 -20.91
CA ILE A 241 -6.39 -8.39 -20.27
C ILE A 241 -6.42 -6.86 -20.19
N LYS A 242 -7.05 -6.19 -21.16
CA LYS A 242 -7.32 -4.75 -21.16
C LYS A 242 -8.12 -4.32 -19.93
N ALA A 243 -9.16 -5.06 -19.58
CA ALA A 243 -10.00 -4.75 -18.41
C ALA A 243 -9.21 -4.91 -17.10
N VAL A 244 -8.32 -5.90 -17.05
CA VAL A 244 -7.39 -6.09 -15.90
C VAL A 244 -6.44 -4.91 -15.77
N GLY A 245 -5.93 -4.38 -16.89
CA GLY A 245 -5.08 -3.18 -16.89
C GLY A 245 -5.81 -1.95 -16.36
N ASN A 246 -7.05 -1.73 -16.81
CA ASN A 246 -7.90 -0.65 -16.27
C ASN A 246 -8.15 -0.79 -14.79
N TYR A 247 -8.46 -1.99 -14.30
CA TYR A 247 -8.61 -2.26 -12.88
C TYR A 247 -7.30 -2.01 -12.11
N SER A 248 -6.18 -2.53 -12.61
CA SER A 248 -4.87 -2.36 -11.97
C SER A 248 -4.50 -0.89 -11.81
N GLN A 249 -4.83 -0.07 -12.79
CA GLN A 249 -4.58 1.37 -12.75
C GLN A 249 -5.54 2.07 -11.79
N ALA A 250 -6.84 1.72 -11.79
CA ALA A 250 -7.80 2.23 -10.82
C ALA A 250 -7.38 1.91 -9.38
N PHE A 251 -7.01 0.66 -9.13
CA PHE A 251 -6.54 0.20 -7.83
C PHE A 251 -5.25 0.88 -7.38
N LYS A 252 -4.33 1.15 -8.32
CA LYS A 252 -3.10 1.90 -8.05
C LYS A 252 -3.40 3.32 -7.56
N TRP A 253 -4.28 4.06 -8.25
CA TRP A 253 -4.62 5.42 -7.86
C TRP A 253 -5.38 5.48 -6.53
N ASP A 254 -6.32 4.59 -6.33
CA ASP A 254 -7.04 4.43 -5.05
C ASP A 254 -6.07 4.16 -3.90
N THR A 255 -5.19 3.17 -4.07
CA THR A 255 -4.19 2.80 -3.06
C THR A 255 -3.22 3.94 -2.77
N MET A 256 -2.74 4.66 -3.78
CA MET A 256 -1.87 5.82 -3.59
C MET A 256 -2.54 6.90 -2.75
N ALA A 257 -3.82 7.19 -3.01
CA ALA A 257 -4.56 8.23 -2.30
C ALA A 257 -4.79 7.87 -0.83
N HIS A 258 -5.38 6.69 -0.55
CA HIS A 258 -5.69 6.33 0.84
C HIS A 258 -4.45 5.96 1.66
N SER A 259 -3.37 5.45 1.03
CA SER A 259 -2.14 5.07 1.75
C SER A 259 -1.43 6.26 2.41
N LEU A 260 -1.59 7.47 1.89
CA LEU A 260 -1.07 8.68 2.51
C LEU A 260 -1.58 8.83 3.96
N ILE A 261 -2.87 8.55 4.15
CA ILE A 261 -3.51 8.65 5.47
C ILE A 261 -3.29 7.36 6.26
N SER A 262 -3.51 6.20 5.63
CA SER A 262 -3.38 4.89 6.30
C SER A 262 -2.00 4.66 6.89
N ASN A 263 -0.93 5.01 6.18
CA ASN A 263 0.44 4.84 6.67
C ASN A 263 0.74 5.77 7.85
N THR A 264 0.30 7.04 7.76
CA THR A 264 0.50 8.02 8.85
C THR A 264 -0.29 7.61 10.09
N VAL A 265 -1.57 7.26 9.90
CA VAL A 265 -2.44 6.81 10.99
C VAL A 265 -1.93 5.51 11.60
N GLY A 266 -1.51 4.54 10.77
CA GLY A 266 -0.99 3.25 11.24
C GLY A 266 0.25 3.40 12.15
N GLN A 267 1.20 4.23 11.75
CA GLN A 267 2.41 4.48 12.55
C GLN A 267 2.11 5.17 13.90
N LEU A 268 1.22 6.17 13.88
CA LEU A 268 0.84 6.89 15.10
C LEU A 268 -0.06 6.03 16.00
N ALA A 269 -1.03 5.33 15.42
CA ALA A 269 -2.00 4.54 16.18
C ALA A 269 -1.32 3.46 17.02
N GLN A 270 -0.38 2.70 16.47
CA GLN A 270 0.29 1.64 17.19
C GLN A 270 1.03 2.19 18.44
N THR A 271 1.79 3.28 18.26
CA THR A 271 2.56 3.87 19.37
C THR A 271 1.65 4.47 20.44
N VAL A 272 0.67 5.27 20.03
CA VAL A 272 -0.22 5.99 20.94
C VAL A 272 -1.18 5.05 21.68
N LEU A 273 -1.68 3.99 21.00
CA LEU A 273 -2.57 3.02 21.63
C LEU A 273 -1.84 2.13 22.64
N VAL A 274 -0.61 1.71 22.36
CA VAL A 274 0.20 0.96 23.34
C VAL A 274 0.50 1.83 24.57
N GLU A 275 0.85 3.11 24.39
CA GLU A 275 1.11 4.02 25.51
C GLU A 275 -0.17 4.30 26.32
N SER A 276 -1.32 4.45 25.65
CA SER A 276 -2.59 4.71 26.33
C SER A 276 -3.17 3.50 27.05
N SER A 277 -2.88 2.28 26.58
CA SER A 277 -3.32 1.04 27.22
C SER A 277 -2.62 0.75 28.56
N THR A 278 -1.43 1.34 28.78
CA THR A 278 -0.66 1.20 30.03
C THR A 278 -0.97 2.26 31.08
N SER A 279 -1.83 3.24 30.75
CA SER A 279 -2.17 4.32 31.69
C SER A 279 -3.31 3.90 32.62
N GLU A 280 -3.20 4.26 33.90
CA GLU A 280 -4.21 4.00 34.94
C GLU A 280 -5.44 4.94 34.82
N GLU A 281 -5.46 5.89 33.89
CA GLU A 281 -6.62 6.78 33.67
C GLU A 281 -7.79 6.05 33.02
N ASP A 282 -8.91 6.01 33.70
CA ASP A 282 -10.14 5.42 33.23
C ASP A 282 -10.60 6.05 31.90
N HIS A 283 -10.87 5.21 30.88
CA HIS A 283 -11.30 5.61 29.53
C HIS A 283 -10.35 6.50 28.71
N ARG A 284 -9.06 6.63 29.07
CA ARG A 284 -8.09 7.41 28.28
C ARG A 284 -7.91 6.82 26.89
N GLU A 285 -7.78 5.51 26.79
CA GLU A 285 -7.61 4.80 25.51
C GLU A 285 -8.79 5.05 24.56
N LEU A 286 -10.04 4.95 25.06
CA LEU A 286 -11.23 5.24 24.26
C LEU A 286 -11.25 6.70 23.77
N ARG A 287 -10.92 7.66 24.63
CA ARG A 287 -10.87 9.08 24.23
C ARG A 287 -9.84 9.33 23.13
N VAL A 288 -8.66 8.75 23.26
CA VAL A 288 -7.59 8.85 22.27
C VAL A 288 -8.00 8.19 20.96
N TYR A 289 -8.54 6.97 21.02
CA TYR A 289 -9.00 6.24 19.85
C TYR A 289 -10.08 7.01 19.09
N ARG A 290 -11.09 7.55 19.77
CA ARG A 290 -12.16 8.38 19.19
C ARG A 290 -11.59 9.63 18.50
N LYS A 291 -10.66 10.30 19.14
CA LYS A 291 -10.01 11.49 18.56
C LYS A 291 -9.25 11.13 17.27
N MET A 292 -8.52 10.03 17.28
CA MET A 292 -7.82 9.53 16.09
C MET A 292 -8.80 9.13 14.99
N THR A 293 -9.91 8.47 15.32
CA THR A 293 -10.96 8.08 14.37
C THR A 293 -11.57 9.30 13.68
N ARG A 294 -11.92 10.34 14.45
CA ARG A 294 -12.45 11.62 13.91
C ARG A 294 -11.44 12.30 13.00
N PHE A 295 -10.16 12.35 13.40
CA PHE A 295 -9.11 12.95 12.58
C PHE A 295 -8.89 12.18 11.28
N THR A 296 -8.92 10.84 11.36
CA THR A 296 -8.81 9.97 10.20
C THR A 296 -9.97 10.18 9.23
N ALA A 297 -11.20 10.20 9.72
CA ALA A 297 -12.40 10.45 8.90
C ALA A 297 -12.39 11.86 8.30
N PHE A 298 -11.99 12.88 9.07
CA PHE A 298 -11.84 14.27 8.61
C PHE A 298 -10.93 14.39 7.38
N LEU A 299 -9.86 13.60 7.29
CA LEU A 299 -8.94 13.62 6.16
C LEU A 299 -9.33 12.65 5.04
N ALA A 300 -9.73 11.42 5.39
CA ALA A 300 -9.95 10.36 4.41
C ALA A 300 -11.21 10.57 3.57
N MET A 301 -12.32 11.01 4.19
CA MET A 301 -13.58 11.19 3.47
C MET A 301 -13.49 12.23 2.35
N PRO A 302 -13.03 13.48 2.58
CA PRO A 302 -12.94 14.46 1.50
C PRO A 302 -11.88 14.10 0.45
N LEU A 303 -10.77 13.45 0.84
CA LEU A 303 -9.73 13.04 -0.10
C LEU A 303 -10.28 12.02 -1.11
N MET A 304 -10.91 10.95 -0.60
CA MET A 304 -11.33 9.84 -1.45
C MET A 304 -12.60 10.18 -2.25
N PHE A 305 -13.58 10.85 -1.63
CA PHE A 305 -14.77 11.30 -2.36
C PHE A 305 -14.43 12.44 -3.34
N GLY A 306 -13.45 13.27 -3.00
CA GLY A 306 -12.88 14.25 -3.92
C GLY A 306 -12.24 13.60 -5.14
N LEU A 307 -11.41 12.56 -4.92
CA LEU A 307 -10.80 11.80 -6.00
C LEU A 307 -11.89 11.13 -6.88
N ALA A 308 -12.93 10.56 -6.27
CA ALA A 308 -14.06 10.01 -7.01
C ALA A 308 -14.75 11.06 -7.90
N LEU A 309 -14.97 12.28 -7.37
CA LEU A 309 -15.58 13.39 -8.10
C LEU A 309 -14.75 13.83 -9.31
N VAL A 310 -13.42 13.93 -9.14
CA VAL A 310 -12.51 14.43 -10.19
C VAL A 310 -11.87 13.32 -11.01
N SER A 311 -12.24 12.06 -10.80
CA SER A 311 -11.61 10.88 -11.39
C SER A 311 -11.51 10.95 -12.92
N ARG A 312 -12.58 11.42 -13.60
CA ARG A 312 -12.62 11.54 -15.06
C ARG A 312 -11.61 12.58 -15.55
N GLU A 313 -11.63 13.78 -14.99
CA GLU A 313 -10.72 14.87 -15.34
C GLU A 313 -9.28 14.49 -15.00
N PHE A 314 -9.09 13.90 -13.82
CA PHE A 314 -7.78 13.41 -13.38
C PHE A 314 -7.20 12.40 -14.37
N ILE A 315 -7.96 11.38 -14.76
CA ILE A 315 -7.50 10.35 -15.70
C ILE A 315 -7.21 10.96 -17.08
N LEU A 316 -8.12 11.77 -17.63
CA LEU A 316 -7.93 12.38 -18.95
C LEU A 316 -6.72 13.31 -19.00
N ILE A 317 -6.52 14.14 -17.98
CA ILE A 317 -5.41 15.10 -17.94
C ILE A 317 -4.08 14.38 -17.68
N THR A 318 -4.07 13.38 -16.81
CA THR A 318 -2.82 12.72 -16.40
C THR A 318 -2.38 11.63 -17.37
N ILE A 319 -3.22 10.63 -17.63
CA ILE A 319 -2.84 9.42 -18.37
C ILE A 319 -3.54 9.27 -19.73
N GLY A 320 -4.58 10.06 -20.00
CA GLY A 320 -5.20 10.15 -21.32
C GLY A 320 -6.46 9.31 -21.53
N ALA A 321 -7.08 9.48 -22.72
CA ALA A 321 -8.38 8.92 -23.05
C ALA A 321 -8.41 7.38 -23.15
N ALA A 322 -7.28 6.73 -23.42
CA ALA A 322 -7.18 5.28 -23.48
C ALA A 322 -7.58 4.59 -22.17
N TRP A 323 -7.59 5.34 -21.06
CA TRP A 323 -7.87 4.86 -19.70
C TRP A 323 -9.26 5.23 -19.17
N LEU A 324 -10.17 5.71 -20.01
CA LEU A 324 -11.50 6.13 -19.57
C LEU A 324 -12.30 4.99 -18.92
N ASP A 325 -12.11 3.75 -19.35
CA ASP A 325 -12.73 2.57 -18.73
C ASP A 325 -12.30 2.33 -17.27
N CYS A 326 -11.17 2.92 -16.87
CA CYS A 326 -10.68 2.90 -15.47
C CYS A 326 -11.53 3.79 -14.54
N VAL A 327 -12.18 4.85 -15.06
CA VAL A 327 -12.88 5.86 -14.25
C VAL A 327 -13.99 5.27 -13.37
N PRO A 328 -14.96 4.50 -13.88
CA PRO A 328 -16.01 3.94 -13.02
C PRO A 328 -15.44 2.98 -11.97
N LEU A 329 -14.39 2.23 -12.30
CA LEU A 329 -13.73 1.34 -11.35
C LEU A 329 -13.04 2.13 -10.22
N LEU A 330 -12.35 3.23 -10.58
CA LEU A 330 -11.73 4.13 -9.59
C LEU A 330 -12.77 4.77 -8.68
N GLN A 331 -13.90 5.23 -9.22
CA GLN A 331 -14.98 5.80 -8.42
C GLN A 331 -15.53 4.80 -7.39
N MET A 332 -15.75 3.55 -7.78
CA MET A 332 -16.21 2.49 -6.89
C MET A 332 -15.17 2.15 -5.81
N LEU A 333 -13.89 2.06 -6.17
CA LEU A 333 -12.80 1.78 -5.23
C LEU A 333 -12.64 2.93 -4.22
N CYS A 334 -12.74 4.19 -4.65
CA CYS A 334 -12.67 5.35 -3.76
C CYS A 334 -13.73 5.32 -2.64
N LEU A 335 -14.90 4.69 -2.87
CA LEU A 335 -15.89 4.52 -1.80
C LEU A 335 -15.35 3.66 -0.65
N SER A 336 -14.75 2.51 -0.96
CA SER A 336 -14.11 1.67 0.06
C SER A 336 -12.80 2.28 0.58
N GLY A 337 -12.03 2.93 -0.31
CA GLY A 337 -10.78 3.61 0.01
C GLY A 337 -10.93 4.68 1.10
N ALA A 338 -12.09 5.36 1.17
CA ALA A 338 -12.40 6.32 2.22
C ALA A 338 -12.41 5.69 3.63
N PHE A 339 -12.72 4.41 3.72
CA PHE A 339 -12.83 3.67 4.98
C PHE A 339 -11.56 2.84 5.30
N MET A 340 -10.64 2.66 4.35
CA MET A 340 -9.41 1.89 4.56
C MET A 340 -8.54 2.40 5.73
N PRO A 341 -8.34 3.71 5.95
CA PRO A 341 -7.59 4.16 7.11
C PRO A 341 -8.27 3.83 8.46
N LEU A 342 -9.62 3.77 8.50
CA LEU A 342 -10.36 3.33 9.69
C LEU A 342 -10.17 1.82 9.95
N TYR A 343 -10.11 1.04 8.87
CA TYR A 343 -9.79 -0.38 8.94
C TYR A 343 -8.42 -0.62 9.60
N VAL A 344 -7.40 0.13 9.17
CA VAL A 344 -6.05 0.10 9.78
C VAL A 344 -6.08 0.44 11.26
N MET A 345 -6.95 1.37 11.70
CA MET A 345 -7.11 1.70 13.12
C MET A 345 -7.63 0.53 13.95
N TYR A 346 -8.66 -0.18 13.47
CA TYR A 346 -9.18 -1.37 14.18
C TYR A 346 -8.13 -2.49 14.24
N GLN A 347 -7.36 -2.69 13.16
CA GLN A 347 -6.27 -3.66 13.15
C GLN A 347 -5.21 -3.33 14.21
N ASN A 348 -4.76 -2.07 14.26
CA ASN A 348 -3.79 -1.63 15.26
C ASN A 348 -4.33 -1.73 16.69
N LEU A 349 -5.63 -1.45 16.91
CA LEU A 349 -6.27 -1.63 18.21
C LEU A 349 -6.22 -3.10 18.66
N ALA A 350 -6.58 -4.05 17.80
CA ALA A 350 -6.49 -5.47 18.14
C ALA A 350 -5.06 -5.90 18.46
N ILE A 351 -4.07 -5.40 17.72
CA ILE A 351 -2.66 -5.72 17.92
C ILE A 351 -2.14 -5.08 19.23
N SER A 352 -2.49 -3.83 19.53
CA SER A 352 -2.05 -3.13 20.77
C SER A 352 -2.59 -3.79 22.02
N GLN A 353 -3.77 -4.40 21.94
CA GLN A 353 -4.40 -5.18 23.01
C GLN A 353 -3.90 -6.64 23.10
N GLY A 354 -2.87 -6.99 22.33
CA GLY A 354 -2.33 -8.36 22.29
C GLY A 354 -3.25 -9.40 21.66
N ARG A 355 -4.36 -8.99 21.01
CA ARG A 355 -5.37 -9.87 20.40
C ARG A 355 -5.07 -10.12 18.92
N SER A 356 -3.88 -10.65 18.64
CA SER A 356 -3.48 -11.08 17.31
C SER A 356 -4.34 -12.22 16.74
N ASP A 357 -5.02 -12.98 17.63
CA ASP A 357 -6.03 -13.98 17.26
C ASP A 357 -7.20 -13.36 16.51
N ILE A 358 -7.77 -12.26 17.02
CA ILE A 358 -8.86 -11.50 16.37
C ILE A 358 -8.40 -11.02 14.99
N TYR A 359 -7.20 -10.43 14.92
CA TYR A 359 -6.61 -9.96 13.68
C TYR A 359 -6.52 -11.09 12.63
N MET A 360 -5.99 -12.24 13.01
CA MET A 360 -5.80 -13.38 12.11
C MET A 360 -7.15 -13.92 11.60
N TRP A 361 -8.10 -14.22 12.50
CA TRP A 361 -9.38 -14.81 12.13
C TRP A 361 -10.25 -13.89 11.29
N LEU A 362 -10.33 -12.61 11.64
CA LEU A 362 -11.09 -11.64 10.84
C LEU A 362 -10.53 -11.51 9.42
N ASN A 363 -9.19 -11.51 9.24
CA ASN A 363 -8.61 -11.47 7.90
C ASN A 363 -8.87 -12.76 7.10
N ILE A 364 -8.78 -13.95 7.72
CA ILE A 364 -9.07 -15.23 7.04
C ILE A 364 -10.52 -15.27 6.55
N ILE A 365 -11.47 -14.94 7.43
CA ILE A 365 -12.90 -14.94 7.10
C ILE A 365 -13.18 -13.89 6.02
N GLN A 366 -12.57 -12.71 6.13
CA GLN A 366 -12.66 -11.65 5.11
C GLN A 366 -12.27 -12.17 3.73
N ILE A 367 -11.12 -12.81 3.60
CA ILE A 367 -10.63 -13.32 2.31
C ILE A 367 -11.59 -14.35 1.74
N ALA A 368 -12.06 -15.28 2.57
CA ALA A 368 -12.99 -16.31 2.12
C ALA A 368 -14.31 -15.72 1.62
N LEU A 369 -14.91 -14.79 2.38
CA LEU A 369 -16.14 -14.12 1.99
C LEU A 369 -15.95 -13.20 0.78
N GLN A 370 -14.82 -12.48 0.71
CA GLN A 370 -14.46 -11.65 -0.43
C GLN A 370 -14.43 -12.47 -1.73
N ILE A 371 -13.76 -13.62 -1.72
CA ILE A 371 -13.69 -14.52 -2.88
C ILE A 371 -15.11 -15.03 -3.23
N ALA A 372 -15.90 -15.47 -2.25
CA ALA A 372 -17.23 -15.97 -2.48
C ALA A 372 -18.16 -14.91 -3.11
N ILE A 373 -18.15 -13.67 -2.58
CA ILE A 373 -18.96 -12.56 -3.09
C ILE A 373 -18.54 -12.20 -4.53
N ILE A 374 -17.23 -12.11 -4.78
CA ILE A 374 -16.71 -11.75 -6.10
C ILE A 374 -17.09 -12.81 -7.14
N LEU A 375 -16.94 -14.10 -6.80
CA LEU A 375 -17.33 -15.19 -7.71
C LEU A 375 -18.84 -15.24 -7.94
N ALA A 376 -19.65 -14.98 -6.91
CA ALA A 376 -21.11 -14.87 -7.05
C ALA A 376 -21.53 -13.71 -7.97
N CYS A 377 -20.77 -12.61 -7.97
CA CYS A 377 -21.03 -11.47 -8.83
C CYS A 377 -20.41 -11.59 -10.24
N ALA A 378 -19.63 -12.64 -10.52
CA ALA A 378 -18.94 -12.80 -11.80
C ALA A 378 -19.86 -12.75 -13.04
N PRO A 379 -21.09 -13.33 -13.02
CA PRO A 379 -22.00 -13.26 -14.19
C PRO A 379 -22.46 -11.83 -14.55
N PHE A 380 -22.35 -10.88 -13.62
CA PHE A 380 -22.82 -9.49 -13.80
C PHE A 380 -21.72 -8.54 -14.31
N GLY A 381 -20.52 -9.05 -14.54
CA GLY A 381 -19.41 -8.30 -15.09
C GLY A 381 -18.53 -7.57 -14.06
N MET A 382 -17.37 -7.09 -14.53
CA MET A 382 -16.32 -6.49 -13.68
C MET A 382 -16.80 -5.28 -12.86
N PRO A 383 -17.57 -4.31 -13.38
CA PRO A 383 -18.02 -3.18 -12.57
C PRO A 383 -18.85 -3.62 -11.34
N VAL A 384 -19.76 -4.59 -11.52
CA VAL A 384 -20.58 -5.10 -10.43
C VAL A 384 -19.71 -5.83 -9.39
N MET A 385 -18.71 -6.59 -9.83
CA MET A 385 -17.77 -7.27 -8.92
C MET A 385 -16.96 -6.25 -8.09
N VAL A 386 -16.50 -5.16 -8.71
CA VAL A 386 -15.76 -4.10 -8.00
C VAL A 386 -16.68 -3.34 -7.05
N ALA A 387 -17.92 -3.05 -7.45
CA ALA A 387 -18.90 -2.42 -6.57
C ALA A 387 -19.24 -3.32 -5.36
N ALA A 388 -19.48 -4.62 -5.59
CA ALA A 388 -19.73 -5.60 -4.54
C ALA A 388 -18.55 -5.73 -3.58
N TYR A 389 -17.31 -5.75 -4.11
CA TYR A 389 -16.09 -5.71 -3.31
C TYR A 389 -16.03 -4.44 -2.44
N SER A 390 -16.27 -3.28 -3.02
CA SER A 390 -16.22 -2.00 -2.29
C SER A 390 -17.26 -1.94 -1.19
N LEU A 391 -18.49 -2.38 -1.45
CA LEU A 391 -19.55 -2.46 -0.45
C LEU A 391 -19.22 -3.49 0.64
N PHE A 392 -18.69 -4.64 0.27
CA PHE A 392 -18.23 -5.65 1.22
C PHE A 392 -17.14 -5.11 2.15
N MET A 393 -16.15 -4.39 1.62
CA MET A 393 -15.07 -3.80 2.42
C MET A 393 -15.60 -2.76 3.42
N ILE A 394 -16.60 -1.97 3.05
CA ILE A 394 -17.27 -1.05 3.97
C ILE A 394 -18.04 -1.83 5.04
N ALA A 395 -18.83 -2.83 4.64
CA ALA A 395 -19.60 -3.67 5.55
C ALA A 395 -18.69 -4.45 6.53
N TRP A 396 -17.49 -4.83 6.08
CA TRP A 396 -16.52 -5.57 6.91
C TRP A 396 -15.96 -4.76 8.09
N LEU A 397 -16.17 -3.45 8.13
CA LEU A 397 -15.93 -2.66 9.35
C LEU A 397 -16.86 -3.07 10.51
N LEU A 398 -18.03 -3.64 10.22
CA LEU A 398 -18.96 -4.10 11.26
C LEU A 398 -18.37 -5.22 12.13
N PRO A 399 -17.87 -6.36 11.57
CA PRO A 399 -17.13 -7.35 12.35
C PRO A 399 -15.95 -6.76 13.12
N TRP A 400 -15.16 -5.90 12.49
CA TRP A 400 -14.04 -5.24 13.19
C TRP A 400 -14.49 -4.43 14.40
N HIS A 401 -15.55 -3.66 14.26
CA HIS A 401 -16.12 -2.91 15.39
C HIS A 401 -16.65 -3.85 16.49
N LEU A 402 -17.36 -4.95 16.11
CA LEU A 402 -17.90 -5.89 17.06
C LEU A 402 -16.83 -6.58 17.91
N TYR A 403 -15.67 -6.90 17.35
CA TYR A 403 -14.60 -7.61 18.05
C TYR A 403 -13.56 -6.67 18.65
N ALA A 404 -12.98 -5.78 17.85
CA ALA A 404 -11.94 -4.88 18.33
C ALA A 404 -12.51 -3.70 19.12
N GLY A 405 -13.65 -3.12 18.70
CA GLY A 405 -14.29 -2.01 19.41
C GLY A 405 -14.73 -2.35 20.81
N ARG A 406 -15.12 -3.61 21.05
CA ARG A 406 -15.48 -4.08 22.41
C ARG A 406 -14.34 -4.06 23.40
N LEU A 407 -13.09 -4.18 22.92
CA LEU A 407 -11.90 -4.19 23.79
C LEU A 407 -11.75 -2.89 24.59
N ILE A 408 -12.24 -1.78 24.01
CA ILE A 408 -12.17 -0.44 24.63
C ILE A 408 -13.57 0.13 24.92
N HIS A 409 -14.62 -0.70 24.93
CA HIS A 409 -16.01 -0.26 25.14
C HIS A 409 -16.51 0.80 24.15
N TYR A 410 -16.01 0.78 22.90
CA TYR A 410 -16.40 1.71 21.85
C TYR A 410 -17.79 1.35 21.31
N ARG A 411 -18.80 2.19 21.60
CA ARG A 411 -20.20 1.94 21.27
C ARG A 411 -20.48 2.27 19.79
N TRP A 412 -21.44 1.58 19.17
CA TRP A 412 -21.87 1.83 17.79
C TRP A 412 -22.31 3.28 17.54
N ARG A 413 -23.05 3.86 18.51
CA ARG A 413 -23.48 5.26 18.43
C ARG A 413 -22.30 6.21 18.36
N ASP A 414 -21.27 5.95 19.13
CA ASP A 414 -20.05 6.76 19.14
C ASP A 414 -19.26 6.62 17.85
N ALA A 415 -19.13 5.39 17.33
CA ALA A 415 -18.45 5.13 16.07
C ALA A 415 -19.14 5.83 14.89
N PHE A 416 -20.48 5.75 14.85
CA PHE A 416 -21.25 6.46 13.84
C PHE A 416 -21.15 7.97 13.98
N ALA A 417 -21.25 8.52 15.20
CA ALA A 417 -21.09 9.93 15.48
C ALA A 417 -19.69 10.47 15.18
N ASP A 418 -18.66 9.62 15.26
CA ASP A 418 -17.28 10.01 14.99
C ASP A 418 -16.93 9.98 13.48
N VAL A 419 -17.68 9.24 12.65
CA VAL A 419 -17.37 9.08 11.22
C VAL A 419 -18.45 9.69 10.29
N ALA A 420 -19.73 9.45 10.56
CA ALA A 420 -20.82 9.85 9.67
C ALA A 420 -20.90 11.36 9.37
N PRO A 421 -20.65 12.27 10.33
CA PRO A 421 -20.67 13.72 10.03
C PRO A 421 -19.66 14.09 8.95
N PHE A 422 -18.45 13.53 9.00
CA PHE A 422 -17.40 13.83 8.00
C PHE A 422 -17.73 13.23 6.64
N ALA A 423 -18.31 12.04 6.60
CA ALA A 423 -18.75 11.41 5.36
C ALA A 423 -19.90 12.20 4.71
N THR A 424 -20.93 12.58 5.48
CA THR A 424 -22.06 13.36 4.98
C THR A 424 -21.64 14.75 4.51
N ILE A 425 -20.79 15.45 5.28
CA ILE A 425 -20.27 16.76 4.87
C ILE A 425 -19.44 16.65 3.60
N ALA A 426 -18.60 15.61 3.47
CA ALA A 426 -17.81 15.37 2.27
C ALA A 426 -18.72 15.10 1.06
N ILE A 427 -19.74 14.25 1.17
CA ILE A 427 -20.71 13.98 0.10
C ILE A 427 -21.44 15.27 -0.31
N LEU A 428 -21.92 16.05 0.66
CA LEU A 428 -22.59 17.33 0.39
C LEU A 428 -21.64 18.33 -0.31
N ALA A 429 -20.39 18.44 0.17
CA ALA A 429 -19.40 19.30 -0.45
C ALA A 429 -19.11 18.89 -1.89
N MET A 430 -19.01 17.59 -2.18
CA MET A 430 -18.81 17.07 -3.53
C MET A 430 -20.05 17.33 -4.41
N GLY A 431 -21.26 17.14 -3.89
CA GLY A 431 -22.52 17.44 -4.59
C GLY A 431 -22.64 18.92 -4.97
N ILE A 432 -22.36 19.83 -4.02
CA ILE A 432 -22.34 21.28 -4.27
C ILE A 432 -21.28 21.64 -5.31
N THR A 433 -20.08 21.06 -5.18
CA THR A 433 -18.98 21.29 -6.13
C THR A 433 -19.35 20.83 -7.53
N TYR A 434 -19.95 19.64 -7.66
CA TYR A 434 -20.42 19.12 -8.94
C TYR A 434 -21.44 20.06 -9.58
N ALA A 435 -22.48 20.48 -8.84
CA ALA A 435 -23.50 21.39 -9.31
C ALA A 435 -22.94 22.77 -9.73
N ALA A 436 -22.01 23.32 -8.93
CA ALA A 436 -21.37 24.61 -9.23
C ALA A 436 -20.46 24.58 -10.47
N THR A 437 -19.96 23.39 -10.85
CA THR A 437 -19.01 23.23 -11.95
C THR A 437 -19.61 22.61 -13.21
N MET A 438 -20.90 22.29 -13.24
CA MET A 438 -21.58 21.65 -14.40
C MET A 438 -21.44 22.43 -15.70
N TRP A 439 -21.35 23.74 -15.63
CA TRP A 439 -21.33 24.65 -16.78
C TRP A 439 -19.92 25.00 -17.28
N THR A 440 -18.88 24.42 -16.67
CA THR A 440 -17.49 24.71 -17.03
C THR A 440 -17.09 23.89 -18.26
N PRO A 441 -16.83 24.50 -19.44
CA PRO A 441 -16.61 23.76 -20.68
C PRO A 441 -15.20 23.16 -20.78
N SER A 442 -14.20 23.74 -20.10
CA SER A 442 -12.79 23.31 -20.20
C SER A 442 -12.44 22.31 -19.14
N ILE A 443 -12.02 21.12 -19.54
CA ILE A 443 -11.57 20.06 -18.64
C ILE A 443 -10.33 20.44 -17.82
N TYR A 444 -9.44 21.26 -18.40
CA TYR A 444 -8.22 21.72 -17.72
C TYR A 444 -8.51 22.72 -16.60
N LEU A 445 -9.57 23.53 -16.76
CA LEU A 445 -10.06 24.43 -15.71
C LEU A 445 -10.92 23.68 -14.68
N LEU A 446 -11.64 22.66 -15.12
CA LEU A 446 -12.60 21.92 -14.30
C LEU A 446 -11.91 21.20 -13.13
N LEU A 447 -10.75 20.56 -13.37
CA LEU A 447 -10.00 19.84 -12.33
C LEU A 447 -9.56 20.75 -11.18
N PRO A 448 -8.77 21.82 -11.40
CA PRO A 448 -8.36 22.71 -10.30
C PRO A 448 -9.54 23.45 -9.67
N LEU A 449 -10.55 23.80 -10.44
CA LEU A 449 -11.76 24.47 -9.94
C LEU A 449 -12.54 23.55 -8.98
N ARG A 450 -12.73 22.28 -9.35
CA ARG A 450 -13.38 21.29 -8.47
C ARG A 450 -12.61 21.09 -7.18
N ILE A 451 -11.30 20.94 -7.25
CA ILE A 451 -10.44 20.78 -6.06
C ILE A 451 -10.58 22.00 -5.14
N LEU A 452 -10.51 23.21 -5.71
CA LEU A 452 -10.61 24.46 -4.95
C LEU A 452 -11.97 24.60 -4.28
N ILE A 453 -13.06 24.47 -5.06
CA ILE A 453 -14.43 24.63 -4.56
C ILE A 453 -14.73 23.54 -3.51
N ALA A 454 -14.40 22.28 -3.77
CA ALA A 454 -14.61 21.19 -2.82
C ALA A 454 -13.91 21.47 -1.48
N THR A 455 -12.66 21.95 -1.54
CA THR A 455 -11.88 22.30 -0.34
C THR A 455 -12.53 23.47 0.42
N ILE A 456 -12.92 24.52 -0.28
CA ILE A 456 -13.56 25.70 0.33
C ILE A 456 -14.90 25.32 0.95
N VAL A 457 -15.75 24.59 0.22
CA VAL A 457 -17.08 24.18 0.69
C VAL A 457 -16.96 23.27 1.91
N TYR A 458 -16.10 22.25 1.84
CA TYR A 458 -15.86 21.34 2.96
C TYR A 458 -15.36 22.08 4.21
N TYR A 459 -14.37 22.97 4.04
CA TYR A 459 -13.85 23.80 5.12
C TYR A 459 -14.93 24.71 5.71
N THR A 460 -15.73 25.37 4.86
CA THR A 460 -16.78 26.30 5.28
C THR A 460 -17.87 25.58 6.08
N ILE A 461 -18.35 24.43 5.61
CA ILE A 461 -19.37 23.65 6.32
C ILE A 461 -18.84 23.22 7.70
N LEU A 462 -17.62 22.70 7.78
CA LEU A 462 -17.00 22.32 9.05
C LEU A 462 -16.83 23.49 10.02
N ARG A 463 -16.50 24.66 9.50
CA ARG A 463 -16.37 25.90 10.30
C ARG A 463 -17.71 26.36 10.84
N LEU A 464 -18.76 26.33 10.01
CA LEU A 464 -20.12 26.70 10.42
C LEU A 464 -20.68 25.74 11.47
N LEU A 465 -20.41 24.44 11.35
CA LEU A 465 -20.79 23.42 12.33
C LEU A 465 -19.90 23.42 13.58
N GLY A 466 -18.87 24.25 13.63
CA GLY A 466 -18.01 24.41 14.80
C GLY A 466 -17.16 23.18 15.13
N ALA A 467 -16.80 22.37 14.12
CA ALA A 467 -16.06 21.11 14.28
C ALA A 467 -14.79 21.29 15.14
N GLU A 468 -14.71 20.60 16.29
CA GLU A 468 -13.60 20.68 17.24
C GLU A 468 -12.25 20.37 16.62
N ILE A 469 -12.21 19.34 15.75
CA ILE A 469 -11.00 18.93 15.05
C ILE A 469 -10.43 20.06 14.18
N LEU A 470 -11.28 20.80 13.49
CA LEU A 470 -10.84 21.93 12.67
C LEU A 470 -10.23 23.03 13.57
N LYS A 471 -10.85 23.30 14.73
CA LYS A 471 -10.32 24.28 15.71
C LYS A 471 -8.96 23.86 16.24
N GLU A 472 -8.79 22.59 16.57
CA GLU A 472 -7.50 22.04 17.03
C GLU A 472 -6.42 22.13 15.95
N CYS A 473 -6.72 21.74 14.70
CA CYS A 473 -5.79 21.86 13.58
C CYS A 473 -5.36 23.31 13.37
N MET A 474 -6.30 24.27 13.38
CA MET A 474 -6.00 25.70 13.23
C MET A 474 -5.17 26.25 14.40
N LYS A 475 -5.41 25.79 15.64
CA LYS A 475 -4.63 26.20 16.79
C LYS A 475 -3.16 25.72 16.69
N TYR A 476 -2.95 24.52 16.15
CA TYR A 476 -1.62 23.98 15.89
C TYR A 476 -0.86 24.75 14.81
N LEU A 477 -1.54 25.10 13.72
CA LEU A 477 -0.95 25.90 12.62
C LEU A 477 -0.60 27.34 13.03
N ARG A 478 -1.37 27.92 13.97
CA ARG A 478 -1.12 29.27 14.47
C ARG A 478 0.00 29.33 15.53
N LYS A 479 0.37 28.19 16.15
CA LYS A 479 1.45 28.14 17.17
C LYS A 479 2.85 27.92 16.54
N ARG A 480 2.93 27.67 15.25
CA ARG A 480 4.15 27.66 14.45
C ARG A 480 4.31 28.97 13.70
#